data_429110a1c5b1a8f7ced2db6a35dafc9c
#
_entry.id   429110a1c5b1a8f7ced2db6a35dafc9c
#
_cell.length_a   1.000
_cell.length_b   1.000
_cell.length_c   1.000
_cell.angle_alpha   90.00
_cell.angle_beta   90.00
_cell.angle_gamma   90.00
#
_symmetry.space_group_name_H-M   'P 1'
#
loop_
_entity.id
_entity.type
_entity.pdbx_description
1 polymer ?
#
loop_
_entity_poly.entity_id
_entity_poly.type
_entity_poly.pdbx_seq_one_letter_code
_entity_poly.pdbx_strand_id
1 'polypeptide(L)'
;SLVGSEMCIRDRKNVAAPGRVTLFARSSGTTSDRSKFIPVTRESVWWNHTLGMRDVAAVYASAKPQTKIFDGKTLTLGGSYVRENGALIGDLSAVLISQTPFWSGWFRAPKMETALIPDFDRKIEGICRECTREKITAFAGVPSWNLVLMRRVLELSLIHISEPTRLR
;
A
#
# COMPACT_ATOMS: atom_id res chain seq x y z
N SER A 1 12.23 -1.43 -24.89
CA SER A 1 13.64 -1.03 -24.88
C SER A 1 14.02 -0.47 -23.52
N LEU A 2 15.05 -1.05 -22.91
CA LEU A 2 15.56 -0.69 -21.57
C LEU A 2 16.12 0.74 -21.49
N VAL A 3 16.52 1.29 -22.63
CA VAL A 3 17.06 2.65 -22.75
C VAL A 3 16.05 3.72 -22.36
N GLY A 4 14.75 3.48 -22.61
CA GLY A 4 13.70 4.46 -22.29
C GLY A 4 13.44 4.61 -20.78
N SER A 5 13.56 3.54 -19.98
CA SER A 5 13.27 3.60 -18.55
C SER A 5 14.40 4.27 -17.76
N GLU A 6 15.65 4.02 -18.11
CA GLU A 6 16.82 4.69 -17.50
C GLU A 6 16.88 6.16 -17.88
N MET A 7 16.56 6.52 -19.14
CA MET A 7 16.43 7.91 -19.56
C MET A 7 15.30 8.64 -18.83
N CYS A 8 14.15 8.01 -18.62
CA CYS A 8 13.05 8.61 -17.84
C CYS A 8 13.45 8.97 -16.41
N ILE A 9 14.31 8.15 -15.77
CA ILE A 9 14.81 8.44 -14.43
C ILE A 9 15.86 9.55 -14.46
N ARG A 10 16.67 9.61 -15.51
CA ARG A 10 17.76 10.57 -15.63
C ARG A 10 17.26 11.97 -15.98
N ASP A 11 16.43 12.12 -16.99
CA ASP A 11 15.97 13.43 -17.47
C ASP A 11 14.66 13.89 -16.84
N ARG A 12 13.77 12.97 -16.50
CA ARG A 12 12.49 13.18 -15.77
C ARG A 12 11.58 14.28 -16.33
N LYS A 13 11.93 14.91 -17.42
CA LYS A 13 11.19 16.06 -17.97
C LYS A 13 10.76 15.78 -19.39
N ASN A 14 9.44 15.85 -19.65
CA ASN A 14 8.84 15.68 -20.97
C ASN A 14 9.21 14.37 -21.70
N VAL A 15 9.54 13.28 -21.00
CA VAL A 15 9.91 11.99 -21.61
C VAL A 15 8.71 11.07 -21.69
N ALA A 16 8.06 10.77 -20.57
CA ALA A 16 6.90 9.88 -20.50
C ALA A 16 5.57 10.64 -20.34
N ALA A 17 5.64 11.89 -19.85
CA ALA A 17 4.51 12.79 -19.69
C ALA A 17 5.00 14.24 -19.73
N PRO A 18 4.13 15.21 -20.01
CA PRO A 18 4.47 16.62 -19.88
C PRO A 18 4.92 16.96 -18.45
N GLY A 19 5.99 17.74 -18.32
CA GLY A 19 6.53 18.15 -17.03
C GLY A 19 7.56 17.18 -16.46
N ARG A 20 7.83 17.30 -15.14
CA ARG A 20 8.82 16.50 -14.42
C ARG A 20 8.15 15.37 -13.65
N VAL A 21 8.51 14.14 -13.96
CA VAL A 21 8.07 12.95 -13.21
C VAL A 21 9.01 12.71 -12.03
N THR A 22 8.44 12.57 -10.84
CA THR A 22 9.17 12.35 -9.59
C THR A 22 8.74 11.06 -8.87
N LEU A 23 7.77 10.35 -9.40
CA LEU A 23 7.26 9.11 -8.84
C LEU A 23 7.51 7.98 -9.84
N PHE A 24 8.11 6.88 -9.39
CA PHE A 24 8.38 5.71 -10.21
C PHE A 24 7.98 4.43 -9.49
N ALA A 25 7.15 3.63 -10.15
CA ALA A 25 6.89 2.27 -9.71
C ALA A 25 7.98 1.33 -10.25
N ARG A 26 8.49 0.44 -9.41
CA ARG A 26 9.48 -0.58 -9.77
C ARG A 26 8.77 -1.92 -9.94
N SER A 27 8.92 -2.55 -11.10
CA SER A 27 8.38 -3.89 -11.34
C SER A 27 9.25 -4.96 -10.66
N SER A 28 8.63 -6.10 -10.31
CA SER A 28 9.33 -7.24 -9.67
C SER A 28 10.32 -7.98 -10.58
N GLY A 29 10.41 -7.65 -11.87
CA GLY A 29 11.43 -8.21 -12.77
C GLY A 29 11.34 -9.72 -13.04
N THR A 30 10.16 -10.32 -12.97
CA THR A 30 9.96 -11.78 -13.09
C THR A 30 10.34 -12.39 -14.43
N THR A 31 10.48 -11.61 -15.50
CA THR A 31 10.77 -12.09 -16.86
C THR A 31 12.15 -11.69 -17.40
N SER A 32 12.86 -10.82 -16.71
CA SER A 32 14.23 -10.42 -17.02
C SER A 32 14.91 -9.97 -15.75
N ASP A 33 16.18 -10.27 -15.57
CA ASP A 33 16.98 -9.92 -14.37
C ASP A 33 17.02 -8.43 -13.98
N ARG A 34 16.28 -7.56 -14.68
CA ARG A 34 16.26 -6.12 -14.44
C ARG A 34 14.86 -5.61 -14.14
N SER A 35 14.70 -5.03 -12.97
CA SER A 35 13.48 -4.27 -12.62
C SER A 35 13.27 -3.12 -13.60
N LYS A 36 12.03 -2.92 -14.03
CA LYS A 36 11.63 -1.79 -14.86
C LYS A 36 11.10 -0.67 -13.99
N PHE A 37 11.44 0.56 -14.33
CA PHE A 37 10.93 1.76 -13.70
C PHE A 37 9.81 2.34 -14.55
N ILE A 38 8.62 2.40 -13.97
CA ILE A 38 7.40 2.86 -14.63
C ILE A 38 7.07 4.23 -14.06
N PRO A 39 7.05 5.31 -14.88
CA PRO A 39 6.71 6.63 -14.40
C PRO A 39 5.25 6.68 -13.94
N VAL A 40 5.02 7.27 -12.79
CA VAL A 40 3.69 7.48 -12.20
C VAL A 40 3.42 8.97 -12.20
N THR A 41 2.42 9.40 -12.95
CA THR A 41 2.03 10.82 -13.00
C THR A 41 0.89 11.11 -12.01
N ARG A 42 0.70 12.37 -11.65
CA ARG A 42 -0.43 12.78 -10.81
C ARG A 42 -1.77 12.48 -11.46
N GLU A 43 -1.85 12.65 -12.78
CA GLU A 43 -3.03 12.32 -13.57
C GLU A 43 -3.33 10.82 -13.50
N SER A 44 -2.31 9.96 -13.64
CA SER A 44 -2.49 8.52 -13.55
C SER A 44 -2.93 8.09 -12.13
N VAL A 45 -2.40 8.72 -11.07
CA VAL A 45 -2.86 8.49 -9.70
C VAL A 45 -4.32 8.87 -9.54
N TRP A 46 -4.72 10.03 -10.07
CA TRP A 46 -6.09 10.51 -9.96
C TRP A 46 -7.07 9.66 -10.79
N TRP A 47 -6.85 9.58 -12.10
CA TRP A 47 -7.80 8.95 -13.02
C TRP A 47 -7.85 7.43 -12.88
N ASN A 48 -6.69 6.77 -12.83
CA ASN A 48 -6.67 5.30 -12.83
C ASN A 48 -6.83 4.70 -11.44
N HIS A 49 -6.21 5.30 -10.42
CA HIS A 49 -6.19 4.70 -9.09
C HIS A 49 -7.26 5.28 -8.18
N THR A 50 -7.34 6.61 -8.05
CA THR A 50 -8.30 7.20 -7.10
C THR A 50 -9.74 7.03 -7.59
N LEU A 51 -10.04 7.44 -8.83
CA LEU A 51 -11.39 7.29 -9.38
C LEU A 51 -11.74 5.84 -9.66
N GLY A 52 -10.79 5.05 -10.17
CA GLY A 52 -11.01 3.62 -10.39
C GLY A 52 -11.35 2.87 -9.10
N MET A 53 -10.65 3.12 -8.00
CA MET A 53 -10.98 2.52 -6.71
C MET A 53 -12.36 2.97 -6.18
N ARG A 54 -12.69 4.25 -6.35
CA ARG A 54 -14.02 4.76 -5.99
C ARG A 54 -15.11 4.03 -6.76
N ASP A 55 -14.94 3.88 -8.06
CA ASP A 55 -15.94 3.25 -8.92
C ASP A 55 -16.11 1.76 -8.61
N VAL A 56 -15.01 1.04 -8.36
CA VAL A 56 -15.05 -0.36 -7.90
C VAL A 56 -15.79 -0.47 -6.56
N ALA A 57 -15.50 0.41 -5.61
CA ALA A 57 -16.17 0.42 -4.31
C ALA A 57 -17.68 0.72 -4.45
N ALA A 58 -18.07 1.67 -5.32
CA ALA A 58 -19.45 2.02 -5.59
C ALA A 58 -20.21 0.85 -6.25
N VAL A 59 -19.62 0.20 -7.25
CA VAL A 59 -20.21 -0.97 -7.91
C VAL A 59 -20.37 -2.12 -6.91
N TYR A 60 -19.35 -2.38 -6.09
CA TYR A 60 -19.42 -3.42 -5.07
C TYR A 60 -20.54 -3.14 -4.05
N ALA A 61 -20.63 -1.91 -3.54
CA ALA A 61 -21.66 -1.52 -2.59
C ALA A 61 -23.06 -1.61 -3.20
N SER A 62 -23.23 -1.25 -4.46
CA SER A 62 -24.51 -1.39 -5.17
C SER A 62 -24.90 -2.86 -5.38
N ALA A 63 -23.93 -3.72 -5.71
CA ALA A 63 -24.16 -5.16 -5.86
C ALA A 63 -24.37 -5.89 -4.52
N LYS A 64 -23.86 -5.33 -3.43
CA LYS A 64 -23.94 -5.87 -2.07
C LYS A 64 -24.41 -4.80 -1.08
N PRO A 65 -25.70 -4.41 -1.08
CA PRO A 65 -26.21 -3.31 -0.24
C PRO A 65 -26.01 -3.52 1.27
N GLN A 66 -25.83 -4.77 1.69
CA GLN A 66 -25.61 -5.12 3.11
C GLN A 66 -24.12 -5.15 3.49
N THR A 67 -23.25 -4.72 2.57
CA THR A 67 -21.80 -4.72 2.84
C THR A 67 -21.43 -3.77 3.97
N LYS A 68 -20.47 -4.19 4.78
CA LYS A 68 -19.95 -3.40 5.90
C LYS A 68 -18.56 -2.83 5.63
N ILE A 69 -18.14 -2.78 4.37
CA ILE A 69 -16.79 -2.31 4.02
C ILE A 69 -16.51 -0.87 4.44
N PHE A 70 -17.56 -0.05 4.56
CA PHE A 70 -17.45 1.35 4.99
C PHE A 70 -17.72 1.58 6.49
N ASP A 71 -18.05 0.52 7.24
CA ASP A 71 -18.37 0.62 8.67
C ASP A 71 -17.12 0.73 9.57
N GLY A 72 -15.96 0.62 8.99
CA GLY A 72 -14.66 0.68 9.68
C GLY A 72 -13.54 1.08 8.73
N LYS A 73 -12.31 0.68 9.07
CA LYS A 73 -11.12 1.00 8.29
C LYS A 73 -10.74 -0.10 7.32
N THR A 74 -10.17 0.29 6.19
CA THR A 74 -9.49 -0.63 5.27
C THR A 74 -8.06 -0.83 5.73
N LEU A 75 -7.70 -2.07 6.03
CA LEU A 75 -6.31 -2.43 6.28
C LEU A 75 -5.56 -2.47 4.95
N THR A 76 -4.54 -1.62 4.82
CA THR A 76 -3.75 -1.49 3.59
C THR A 76 -2.35 -2.03 3.81
N LEU A 77 -2.03 -3.11 3.12
CA LEU A 77 -0.72 -3.74 3.15
C LEU A 77 -0.03 -3.56 1.80
N GLY A 78 0.97 -2.71 1.77
CA GLY A 78 1.75 -2.36 0.58
C GLY A 78 3.23 -2.63 0.73
N GLY A 79 3.98 -2.43 -0.35
CA GLY A 79 5.43 -2.54 -0.38
C GLY A 79 6.14 -1.39 0.33
N SER A 80 7.31 -1.03 -0.18
CA SER A 80 8.13 0.07 0.33
C SER A 80 8.64 0.94 -0.82
N TYR A 81 9.17 2.10 -0.48
CA TYR A 81 9.87 2.98 -1.43
C TYR A 81 11.16 3.54 -0.85
N VAL A 82 12.00 4.04 -1.73
CA VAL A 82 13.17 4.84 -1.40
C VAL A 82 13.07 6.21 -2.07
N ARG A 83 13.74 7.20 -1.50
CA ARG A 83 13.91 8.51 -2.14
C ARG A 83 15.33 8.61 -2.66
N GLU A 84 15.46 8.79 -3.96
CA GLU A 84 16.75 8.85 -4.62
C GLU A 84 16.75 10.00 -5.63
N ASN A 85 17.75 10.87 -5.56
CA ASN A 85 17.92 12.02 -6.45
C ASN A 85 16.66 12.88 -6.63
N GLY A 86 15.84 13.06 -5.58
CA GLY A 86 14.59 13.80 -5.62
C GLY A 86 13.43 13.08 -6.34
N ALA A 87 13.56 11.77 -6.59
CA ALA A 87 12.47 10.89 -6.98
C ALA A 87 12.09 9.94 -5.85
N LEU A 88 10.84 9.49 -5.87
CA LEU A 88 10.31 8.40 -5.06
C LEU A 88 10.21 7.17 -5.94
N ILE A 89 10.91 6.11 -5.56
CA ILE A 89 11.03 4.87 -6.34
C ILE A 89 10.66 3.70 -5.43
N GLY A 90 9.71 2.89 -5.82
CA GLY A 90 9.31 1.74 -5.01
C GLY A 90 8.20 0.91 -5.63
N ASP A 91 7.59 0.06 -4.83
CA ASP A 91 6.43 -0.69 -5.28
C ASP A 91 5.26 0.26 -5.56
N LEU A 92 4.44 -0.04 -6.56
CA LEU A 92 3.31 0.82 -6.94
C LEU A 92 2.39 1.10 -5.75
N SER A 93 2.11 0.09 -4.92
CA SER A 93 1.30 0.24 -3.71
C SER A 93 1.89 1.26 -2.73
N ALA A 94 3.21 1.25 -2.52
CA ALA A 94 3.88 2.21 -1.65
C ALA A 94 3.85 3.63 -2.25
N VAL A 95 4.06 3.75 -3.56
CA VAL A 95 3.92 5.03 -4.27
C VAL A 95 2.52 5.59 -4.10
N LEU A 96 1.48 4.78 -4.30
CA LEU A 96 0.08 5.21 -4.15
C LEU A 96 -0.26 5.59 -2.70
N ILE A 97 0.17 4.79 -1.72
CA ILE A 97 -0.02 5.10 -0.29
C ILE A 97 0.61 6.45 0.05
N SER A 98 1.81 6.74 -0.47
CA SER A 98 2.51 8.01 -0.23
C SER A 98 1.81 9.24 -0.81
N GLN A 99 0.91 9.05 -1.78
CA GLN A 99 0.13 10.11 -2.42
C GLN A 99 -1.27 10.28 -1.83
N THR A 100 -1.65 9.45 -0.85
CA THR A 100 -2.97 9.59 -0.21
C THR A 100 -3.03 10.86 0.65
N PRO A 101 -4.16 11.60 0.63
CA PRO A 101 -4.36 12.76 1.48
C PRO A 101 -4.31 12.40 2.96
N PHE A 102 -3.95 13.36 3.83
CA PHE A 102 -3.86 13.13 5.27
C PHE A 102 -5.16 12.62 5.90
N TRP A 103 -6.32 13.07 5.43
CA TRP A 103 -7.63 12.62 5.91
C TRP A 103 -7.94 11.16 5.58
N SER A 104 -7.21 10.53 4.64
CA SER A 104 -7.38 9.11 4.32
C SER A 104 -7.07 8.20 5.52
N GLY A 105 -6.31 8.68 6.50
CA GLY A 105 -6.03 7.98 7.76
C GLY A 105 -7.29 7.70 8.61
N TRP A 106 -8.40 8.41 8.36
CA TRP A 106 -9.68 8.11 9.04
C TRP A 106 -10.32 6.81 8.54
N PHE A 107 -10.05 6.43 7.30
CA PHE A 107 -10.64 5.26 6.64
C PHE A 107 -9.63 4.14 6.39
N ARG A 108 -8.37 4.35 6.76
CA ARG A 108 -7.28 3.42 6.51
C ARG A 108 -6.51 3.10 7.80
N ALA A 109 -6.06 1.86 7.90
CA ALA A 109 -5.07 1.39 8.86
C ALA A 109 -4.00 0.55 8.12
N PRO A 110 -2.78 0.47 8.58
CA PRO A 110 -2.20 1.25 9.67
C PRO A 110 -1.95 2.70 9.27
N LYS A 111 -1.29 3.48 10.14
CA LYS A 111 -0.77 4.81 9.78
C LYS A 111 0.22 4.71 8.63
N MET A 112 0.44 5.83 7.93
CA MET A 112 1.31 5.86 6.75
C MET A 112 2.75 5.43 7.08
N GLU A 113 3.26 5.87 8.21
CA GLU A 113 4.62 5.54 8.66
C GLU A 113 4.80 4.03 8.79
N THR A 114 3.84 3.34 9.40
CA THR A 114 3.86 1.88 9.57
C THR A 114 3.62 1.15 8.25
N ALA A 115 2.69 1.63 7.43
CA ALA A 115 2.40 1.03 6.12
C ALA A 115 3.62 1.03 5.19
N LEU A 116 4.53 1.99 5.35
CA LEU A 116 5.69 2.22 4.48
C LEU A 116 7.03 1.73 5.06
N ILE A 117 7.02 1.03 6.20
CA ILE A 117 8.24 0.41 6.77
C ILE A 117 8.86 -0.51 5.71
N PRO A 118 10.17 -0.37 5.38
CA PRO A 118 10.81 -1.21 4.37
C PRO A 118 10.93 -2.68 4.79
N ASP A 119 11.27 -2.93 6.05
CA ASP A 119 11.41 -4.27 6.60
C ASP A 119 10.03 -4.90 6.80
N PHE A 120 9.82 -6.07 6.20
CA PHE A 120 8.50 -6.72 6.16
C PHE A 120 8.06 -7.21 7.54
N ASP A 121 8.95 -7.81 8.31
CA ASP A 121 8.61 -8.36 9.63
C ASP A 121 8.26 -7.26 10.62
N ARG A 122 9.07 -6.19 10.65
CA ARG A 122 8.79 -4.99 11.44
C ARG A 122 7.48 -4.30 11.02
N LYS A 123 7.20 -4.29 9.73
CA LYS A 123 5.92 -3.79 9.19
C LYS A 123 4.75 -4.61 9.73
N ILE A 124 4.81 -5.93 9.63
CA ILE A 124 3.75 -6.83 10.14
C ILE A 124 3.55 -6.65 11.65
N GLU A 125 4.62 -6.57 12.43
CA GLU A 125 4.52 -6.31 13.87
C GLU A 125 3.88 -4.95 14.17
N GLY A 126 4.28 -3.90 13.45
CA GLY A 126 3.70 -2.57 13.56
C GLY A 126 2.20 -2.57 13.24
N ILE A 127 1.81 -3.23 12.15
CA ILE A 127 0.41 -3.39 11.75
C ILE A 127 -0.38 -4.13 12.84
N CYS A 128 0.12 -5.24 13.33
CA CYS A 128 -0.53 -5.99 14.40
C CYS A 128 -0.76 -5.12 15.63
N ARG A 129 0.24 -4.35 16.06
CA ARG A 129 0.16 -3.47 17.21
C ARG A 129 -0.87 -2.34 17.04
N GLU A 130 -0.91 -1.73 15.86
CA GLU A 130 -1.84 -0.62 15.58
C GLU A 130 -3.27 -1.11 15.32
N CYS A 131 -3.43 -2.21 14.57
CA CYS A 131 -4.73 -2.61 14.06
C CYS A 131 -5.54 -3.47 15.04
N THR A 132 -4.95 -4.01 16.12
CA THR A 132 -5.68 -4.78 17.13
C THR A 132 -6.79 -3.97 17.83
N ARG A 133 -6.69 -2.65 17.83
CA ARG A 133 -7.66 -1.73 18.44
C ARG A 133 -8.59 -1.07 17.42
N GLU A 134 -8.43 -1.38 16.15
CA GLU A 134 -9.17 -0.76 15.07
C GLU A 134 -10.26 -1.69 14.52
N LYS A 135 -11.39 -1.13 14.15
CA LYS A 135 -12.44 -1.87 13.46
C LYS A 135 -12.05 -2.03 11.99
N ILE A 136 -11.43 -3.15 11.63
CA ILE A 136 -11.07 -3.46 10.25
C ILE A 136 -12.25 -4.15 9.57
N THR A 137 -12.70 -3.61 8.45
CA THR A 137 -13.85 -4.12 7.67
C THR A 137 -13.50 -4.47 6.23
N ALA A 138 -12.31 -4.09 5.77
CA ALA A 138 -11.82 -4.40 4.43
C ALA A 138 -10.30 -4.57 4.43
N PHE A 139 -9.80 -5.28 3.42
CA PHE A 139 -8.37 -5.50 3.19
C PHE A 139 -8.01 -5.03 1.79
N ALA A 140 -6.89 -4.30 1.67
CA ALA A 140 -6.31 -3.90 0.40
C ALA A 140 -4.82 -4.25 0.37
N GLY A 141 -4.41 -5.04 -0.60
CA GLY A 141 -3.02 -5.47 -0.76
C GLY A 141 -2.90 -6.81 -1.47
N VAL A 142 -1.68 -7.32 -1.55
CA VAL A 142 -1.41 -8.63 -2.14
C VAL A 142 -2.00 -9.74 -1.28
N PRO A 143 -2.83 -10.66 -1.83
CA PRO A 143 -3.52 -11.67 -1.03
C PRO A 143 -2.60 -12.53 -0.16
N SER A 144 -1.44 -12.96 -0.69
CA SER A 144 -0.46 -13.75 0.06
C SER A 144 0.09 -13.00 1.28
N TRP A 145 0.34 -11.70 1.16
CA TRP A 145 0.79 -10.89 2.29
C TRP A 145 -0.29 -10.70 3.34
N ASN A 146 -1.54 -10.56 2.91
CA ASN A 146 -2.67 -10.51 3.84
C ASN A 146 -2.83 -11.82 4.62
N LEU A 147 -2.60 -12.97 3.98
CA LEU A 147 -2.60 -14.27 4.67
C LEU A 147 -1.50 -14.37 5.73
N VAL A 148 -0.28 -13.92 5.42
CA VAL A 148 0.82 -13.87 6.40
C VAL A 148 0.44 -12.99 7.59
N LEU A 149 -0.11 -11.81 7.32
CA LEU A 149 -0.57 -10.90 8.37
C LEU A 149 -1.66 -11.53 9.24
N MET A 150 -2.70 -12.13 8.64
CA MET A 150 -3.78 -12.79 9.37
C MET A 150 -3.25 -13.90 10.27
N ARG A 151 -2.33 -14.72 9.76
CA ARG A 151 -1.68 -15.76 10.55
C ARG A 151 -0.95 -15.18 11.76
N ARG A 152 -0.18 -14.10 11.56
CA ARG A 152 0.55 -13.43 12.65
C ARG A 152 -0.39 -12.84 13.71
N VAL A 153 -1.50 -12.24 13.30
CA VAL A 153 -2.54 -11.73 14.21
C VAL A 153 -3.14 -12.86 15.05
N LEU A 154 -3.42 -14.01 14.45
CA LEU A 154 -3.92 -15.19 15.16
C LEU A 154 -2.91 -15.72 16.17
N GLU A 155 -1.64 -15.85 15.80
CA GLU A 155 -0.56 -16.28 16.70
C GLU A 155 -0.47 -15.36 17.93
N LEU A 156 -0.49 -14.04 17.72
CA LEU A 156 -0.43 -13.06 18.80
C LEU A 156 -1.67 -13.10 19.71
N SER A 157 -2.86 -13.30 19.15
CA SER A 157 -4.09 -13.42 19.92
C SER A 157 -4.11 -14.69 20.77
N LEU A 158 -3.58 -15.79 20.28
CA LEU A 158 -3.46 -17.05 21.03
C LEU A 158 -2.47 -16.94 22.18
N ILE A 159 -1.37 -16.21 22.02
CA ILE A 159 -0.40 -15.94 23.10
C ILE A 159 -1.08 -15.16 24.24
N HIS A 160 -1.88 -14.14 23.93
CA HIS A 160 -2.61 -13.38 24.94
C HIS A 160 -3.68 -14.18 25.70
N ILE A 161 -4.27 -15.19 25.07
CA ILE A 161 -5.23 -16.11 25.72
C ILE A 161 -4.51 -17.11 26.61
N SER A 162 -3.28 -17.48 26.28
CA SER A 162 -2.49 -18.50 27.00
C SER A 162 -1.69 -17.96 28.18
N GLU A 163 -1.52 -16.63 28.32
CA GLU A 163 -0.93 -16.04 29.52
C GLU A 163 -1.97 -15.96 30.64
N PRO A 164 -1.85 -16.77 31.72
CA PRO A 164 -2.75 -16.61 32.86
C PRO A 164 -2.51 -15.23 33.47
N THR A 165 -3.57 -14.44 33.52
CA THR A 165 -3.57 -13.16 34.23
C THR A 165 -3.07 -13.45 35.68
N ARG A 166 -1.83 -13.10 35.97
CA ARG A 166 -1.35 -13.06 37.37
C ARG A 166 -2.14 -11.94 38.07
N LEU A 167 -3.25 -12.33 38.65
CA LEU A 167 -3.93 -11.51 39.64
C LEU A 167 -2.93 -11.25 40.76
N ARG A 168 -2.54 -10.00 40.93
CA ARG A 168 -1.95 -9.48 42.17
C ARG A 168 -3.05 -8.93 43.05
#